data_db1c8d10b3f5adb779e900d9b795a903
#
_entry.id   db1c8d10b3f5adb779e900d9b795a903
#
_cell.length_a   1.000
_cell.length_b   1.000
_cell.length_c   1.000
_cell.angle_alpha   90.00
_cell.angle_beta   90.00
_cell.angle_gamma   90.00
#
_symmetry.space_group_name_H-M   'P 1'
#
loop_
_entity.id
_entity.type
_entity.pdbx_description
1 polymer ?
#
loop_
_entity_poly.entity_id
_entity_poly.type
_entity_poly.pdbx_seq_one_letter_code
_entity_poly.pdbx_strand_id
1 'polypeptide(L)'
;TGYSDFQLAVRLECYPNIKKNPKLDLDIIDENNIKNSIELAAKVLTESNEVYISGFRSAKSFALYMNYMGRMVFDNFYLMPDSGLSAAQDFVHFGKNNLLVAFSTTPYSSETVKLIKTAQSMKIKTLSFTDNNLSPLAQHSD
;
A
#
# COMPACT_ATOMS: atom_id res chain seq x y z
N THR A 1 -4.81 -6.24 -18.16
CA THR A 1 -4.93 -7.61 -17.63
C THR A 1 -4.07 -7.82 -16.40
N GLY A 2 -2.81 -7.35 -16.33
CA GLY A 2 -1.95 -7.48 -15.15
C GLY A 2 -2.43 -6.72 -13.90
N TYR A 3 -3.23 -5.69 -14.07
CA TYR A 3 -3.74 -4.85 -12.98
C TYR A 3 -4.84 -5.56 -12.16
N SER A 4 -5.68 -6.36 -12.83
CA SER A 4 -6.72 -7.16 -12.17
C SER A 4 -6.13 -8.29 -11.34
N ASP A 5 -5.02 -8.88 -11.81
CA ASP A 5 -4.38 -10.01 -11.14
C ASP A 5 -3.62 -9.58 -9.89
N PHE A 6 -3.02 -8.38 -9.89
CA PHE A 6 -2.39 -7.79 -8.72
C PHE A 6 -3.42 -7.52 -7.60
N GLN A 7 -4.58 -7.00 -7.96
CA GLN A 7 -5.66 -6.76 -6.99
C GLN A 7 -6.21 -8.05 -6.40
N LEU A 8 -6.36 -9.09 -7.22
CA LEU A 8 -6.81 -10.38 -6.76
C LEU A 8 -5.80 -11.00 -5.78
N ALA A 9 -4.49 -10.88 -6.06
CA ALA A 9 -3.44 -11.38 -5.18
C ALA A 9 -3.39 -10.63 -3.84
N VAL A 10 -3.42 -9.30 -3.86
CA VAL A 10 -3.49 -8.46 -2.64
C VAL A 10 -4.72 -8.81 -1.80
N ARG A 11 -5.82 -9.13 -2.45
CA ARG A 11 -7.09 -9.42 -1.79
C ARG A 11 -7.18 -10.83 -1.20
N LEU A 12 -6.63 -11.84 -1.87
CA LEU A 12 -6.66 -13.23 -1.40
C LEU A 12 -5.88 -13.42 -0.09
N GLU A 13 -4.79 -12.68 0.13
CA GLU A 13 -4.05 -12.73 1.39
C GLU A 13 -4.71 -11.91 2.52
N CYS A 14 -5.48 -10.89 2.17
CA CYS A 14 -6.19 -10.07 3.15
C CYS A 14 -7.39 -10.77 3.81
N TYR A 15 -7.85 -11.90 3.30
CA TYR A 15 -9.02 -12.62 3.82
C TYR A 15 -8.72 -14.08 4.19
N PRO A 16 -8.13 -14.36 5.35
CA PRO A 16 -7.84 -15.73 5.78
C PRO A 16 -9.10 -16.60 5.94
N ASN A 17 -10.31 -16.02 5.92
CA ASN A 17 -11.60 -16.73 6.02
C ASN A 17 -12.31 -17.01 4.69
N ILE A 18 -11.72 -16.69 3.53
CA ILE A 18 -12.27 -16.98 2.19
C ILE A 18 -12.56 -18.48 1.96
N LYS A 19 -12.05 -19.35 2.83
CA LYS A 19 -12.27 -20.80 2.73
C LYS A 19 -13.74 -21.25 2.79
N LYS A 20 -14.69 -20.38 3.19
CA LYS A 20 -16.10 -20.78 3.35
C LYS A 20 -16.95 -20.58 2.10
N ASN A 21 -16.74 -19.56 1.31
CA ASN A 21 -17.45 -19.38 0.03
C ASN A 21 -16.79 -18.30 -0.87
N PRO A 22 -15.81 -18.67 -1.71
CA PRO A 22 -15.07 -17.72 -2.53
C PRO A 22 -15.94 -16.89 -3.47
N LYS A 23 -17.08 -17.43 -3.93
CA LYS A 23 -18.01 -16.71 -4.79
C LYS A 23 -18.75 -15.60 -4.03
N LEU A 24 -19.22 -15.88 -2.82
CA LEU A 24 -19.97 -14.91 -2.01
C LEU A 24 -19.07 -13.73 -1.59
N ASP A 25 -17.81 -13.99 -1.29
CA ASP A 25 -16.86 -12.95 -0.90
C ASP A 25 -16.49 -12.05 -2.08
N LEU A 26 -16.49 -12.56 -3.31
CA LEU A 26 -16.27 -11.77 -4.52
C LEU A 26 -17.50 -10.94 -4.90
N ASP A 27 -18.71 -11.43 -4.63
CA ASP A 27 -19.97 -10.71 -4.90
C ASP A 27 -20.22 -9.53 -3.93
N ILE A 28 -19.57 -9.53 -2.75
CA ILE A 28 -19.64 -8.42 -1.78
C ILE A 28 -18.77 -7.23 -2.21
N ILE A 29 -17.93 -7.41 -3.23
CA ILE A 29 -17.07 -6.36 -3.74
C ILE A 29 -17.90 -5.40 -4.59
N ASP A 30 -18.18 -4.21 -4.07
CA ASP A 30 -18.71 -3.13 -4.87
C ASP A 30 -17.68 -2.71 -5.94
N GLU A 31 -17.87 -3.24 -7.15
CA GLU A 31 -16.96 -3.00 -8.29
C GLU A 31 -16.75 -1.51 -8.58
N ASN A 32 -17.78 -0.69 -8.38
CA ASN A 32 -17.71 0.75 -8.65
C ASN A 32 -16.82 1.48 -7.64
N ASN A 33 -16.98 1.17 -6.34
CA ASN A 33 -16.13 1.77 -5.30
C ASN A 33 -14.66 1.37 -5.46
N ILE A 34 -14.41 0.14 -5.88
CA ILE A 34 -13.05 -0.35 -6.13
C ILE A 34 -12.45 0.33 -7.34
N LYS A 35 -13.20 0.41 -8.43
CA LYS A 35 -12.73 1.06 -9.65
C LYS A 35 -12.32 2.51 -9.38
N ASN A 36 -13.16 3.26 -8.68
CA ASN A 36 -12.86 4.64 -8.31
C ASN A 36 -11.61 4.75 -7.43
N SER A 37 -11.47 3.85 -6.45
CA SER A 37 -10.29 3.82 -5.58
C SER A 37 -9.00 3.50 -6.34
N ILE A 38 -9.10 2.62 -7.34
CA ILE A 38 -7.96 2.26 -8.20
C ILE A 38 -7.56 3.43 -9.10
N GLU A 39 -8.53 4.07 -9.74
CA GLU A 39 -8.26 5.21 -10.60
C GLU A 39 -7.61 6.36 -9.81
N LEU A 40 -8.10 6.61 -8.59
CA LEU A 40 -7.49 7.58 -7.70
C LEU A 40 -6.06 7.19 -7.28
N ALA A 41 -5.86 5.94 -6.89
CA ALA A 41 -4.54 5.42 -6.54
C ALA A 41 -3.56 5.51 -7.73
N ALA A 42 -4.00 5.12 -8.93
CA ALA A 42 -3.19 5.22 -10.13
C ALA A 42 -2.79 6.66 -10.44
N LYS A 43 -3.74 7.59 -10.30
CA LYS A 43 -3.47 9.02 -10.47
C LYS A 43 -2.43 9.54 -9.48
N VAL A 44 -2.60 9.25 -8.19
CA VAL A 44 -1.66 9.70 -7.15
C VAL A 44 -0.27 9.12 -7.37
N LEU A 45 -0.16 7.85 -7.77
CA LEU A 45 1.10 7.20 -8.10
C LEU A 45 1.82 7.87 -9.27
N THR A 46 1.10 8.20 -10.34
CA THR A 46 1.69 8.80 -11.55
C THR A 46 2.04 10.28 -11.40
N GLU A 47 1.34 11.00 -10.53
CA GLU A 47 1.58 12.43 -10.27
C GLU A 47 2.65 12.68 -9.21
N SER A 48 3.11 11.65 -8.50
CA SER A 48 4.10 11.79 -7.43
C SER A 48 5.53 11.87 -7.98
N ASN A 49 6.36 12.72 -7.35
CA ASN A 49 7.76 12.87 -7.74
C ASN A 49 8.56 11.60 -7.43
N GLU A 50 8.37 11.07 -6.22
CA GLU A 50 8.97 9.82 -5.79
C GLU A 50 7.93 9.01 -5.00
N VAL A 51 7.94 7.71 -5.19
CA VAL A 51 7.03 6.75 -4.57
C VAL A 51 7.83 5.81 -3.69
N TYR A 52 7.65 5.93 -2.39
CA TYR A 52 8.27 5.08 -1.40
C TYR A 52 7.30 3.99 -0.96
N ILE A 53 7.70 2.74 -1.13
CA ILE A 53 6.83 1.59 -0.93
C ILE A 53 7.29 0.82 0.30
N SER A 54 6.39 0.62 1.24
CA SER A 54 6.66 -0.05 2.51
C SER A 54 5.68 -1.18 2.80
N GLY A 55 6.21 -2.22 3.39
CA GLY A 55 5.46 -3.32 3.98
C GLY A 55 6.38 -4.12 4.88
N PHE A 56 5.88 -4.52 6.04
CA PHE A 56 6.63 -5.29 7.01
C PHE A 56 6.07 -6.71 7.13
N ARG A 57 6.91 -7.66 7.53
CA ARG A 57 6.54 -9.08 7.72
C ARG A 57 5.96 -9.67 6.43
N SER A 58 4.77 -10.27 6.49
CA SER A 58 4.10 -10.86 5.32
C SER A 58 3.78 -9.83 4.23
N ALA A 59 3.48 -8.60 4.61
CA ALA A 59 3.19 -7.52 3.67
C ALA A 59 4.42 -7.04 2.89
N LYS A 60 5.63 -7.43 3.30
CA LYS A 60 6.87 -7.10 2.57
C LYS A 60 6.89 -7.68 1.16
N SER A 61 6.29 -8.84 0.94
CA SER A 61 6.18 -9.46 -0.38
C SER A 61 5.40 -8.59 -1.37
N PHE A 62 4.34 -7.94 -0.92
CA PHE A 62 3.56 -7.01 -1.76
C PHE A 62 4.34 -5.74 -2.08
N ALA A 63 5.03 -5.18 -1.10
CA ALA A 63 5.88 -4.01 -1.29
C ALA A 63 7.00 -4.31 -2.31
N LEU A 64 7.66 -5.45 -2.19
CA LEU A 64 8.69 -5.90 -3.11
C LEU A 64 8.14 -6.08 -4.54
N TYR A 65 6.99 -6.74 -4.67
CA TYR A 65 6.37 -6.96 -5.96
C TYR A 65 5.93 -5.66 -6.62
N MET A 66 5.28 -4.77 -5.87
CA MET A 66 4.89 -3.46 -6.39
C MET A 66 6.09 -2.62 -6.81
N ASN A 67 7.16 -2.63 -6.02
CA ASN A 67 8.40 -1.93 -6.39
C ASN A 67 9.01 -2.50 -7.68
N TYR A 68 9.07 -3.83 -7.80
CA TYR A 68 9.57 -4.49 -9.00
C TYR A 68 8.76 -4.10 -10.24
N MET A 69 7.43 -4.22 -10.17
CA MET A 69 6.55 -3.87 -11.28
C MET A 69 6.57 -2.38 -11.62
N GLY A 70 6.59 -1.53 -10.58
CA GLY A 70 6.66 -0.09 -10.74
C GLY A 70 7.93 0.36 -11.47
N ARG A 71 9.07 -0.20 -11.10
CA ARG A 71 10.37 0.10 -11.73
C ARG A 71 10.51 -0.39 -13.17
N MET A 72 9.63 -1.25 -13.64
CA MET A 72 9.57 -1.59 -15.08
C MET A 72 9.01 -0.44 -15.93
N VAL A 73 8.28 0.50 -15.32
CA VAL A 73 7.56 1.58 -16.02
C VAL A 73 8.03 2.96 -15.56
N PHE A 74 8.46 3.09 -14.30
CA PHE A 74 8.83 4.34 -13.65
C PHE A 74 10.20 4.25 -13.00
N ASP A 75 10.98 5.32 -13.05
CA ASP A 75 12.31 5.39 -12.44
C ASP A 75 12.28 5.85 -10.97
N ASN A 76 11.12 6.28 -10.47
CA ASN A 76 10.94 6.96 -9.20
C ASN A 76 10.30 6.10 -8.09
N PHE A 77 10.40 4.77 -8.19
CA PHE A 77 9.89 3.82 -7.19
C PHE A 77 11.01 3.29 -6.31
N TYR A 78 10.84 3.38 -4.99
CA TYR A 78 11.84 2.99 -3.99
C TYR A 78 11.21 2.15 -2.89
N LEU A 79 11.94 1.15 -2.40
CA LEU A 79 11.55 0.40 -1.19
C LEU A 79 11.94 1.16 0.07
N MET A 80 11.06 1.11 1.08
CA MET A 80 11.28 1.74 2.38
C MET A 80 10.86 0.78 3.50
N PRO A 81 11.66 0.60 4.56
CA PRO A 81 13.03 1.06 4.67
C PRO A 81 13.94 0.29 3.72
N ASP A 82 14.97 0.95 3.25
CA ASP A 82 16.07 0.26 2.59
C ASP A 82 16.85 -0.58 3.61
N SER A 83 17.50 -1.62 3.14
CA SER A 83 18.14 -2.62 4.01
C SER A 83 19.05 -1.98 5.05
N GLY A 84 18.70 -2.11 6.32
CA GLY A 84 19.50 -1.71 7.46
C GLY A 84 19.31 -0.28 7.98
N LEU A 85 18.47 0.53 7.34
CA LEU A 85 18.10 1.86 7.85
C LEU A 85 16.78 1.81 8.64
N SER A 86 16.64 2.69 9.61
CA SER A 86 15.34 2.87 10.28
C SER A 86 14.42 3.71 9.39
N ALA A 87 13.12 3.38 9.39
CA ALA A 87 12.13 4.14 8.63
C ALA A 87 12.15 5.66 8.90
N ALA A 88 12.60 6.08 10.09
CA ALA A 88 12.74 7.49 10.43
C ALA A 88 13.89 8.18 9.68
N GLN A 89 14.94 7.45 9.33
CA GLN A 89 16.06 7.99 8.55
C GLN A 89 15.66 8.19 7.08
N ASP A 90 14.79 7.32 6.56
CA ASP A 90 14.32 7.42 5.19
C ASP A 90 13.43 8.66 4.99
N PHE A 91 12.68 9.10 6.01
CA PHE A 91 11.86 10.32 5.93
C PHE A 91 12.67 11.62 5.76
N VAL A 92 13.95 11.62 6.08
CA VAL A 92 14.81 12.81 5.88
C VAL A 92 14.91 13.17 4.39
N HIS A 93 14.74 12.23 3.51
CA HIS A 93 14.83 12.39 2.06
C HIS A 93 13.49 12.74 1.39
N PHE A 94 12.38 12.74 2.15
CA PHE A 94 11.07 13.04 1.57
C PHE A 94 10.98 14.52 1.15
N GLY A 95 10.92 14.71 -0.16
CA GLY A 95 10.67 16.00 -0.79
C GLY A 95 9.18 16.34 -0.89
N LYS A 96 8.92 17.51 -1.46
CA LYS A 96 7.55 17.90 -1.79
C LYS A 96 6.98 17.00 -2.87
N ASN A 97 5.71 16.62 -2.70
CA ASN A 97 4.97 15.76 -3.61
C ASN A 97 5.50 14.31 -3.71
N ASN A 98 6.19 13.83 -2.68
CA ASN A 98 6.52 12.42 -2.54
C ASN A 98 5.32 11.66 -1.94
N LEU A 99 5.21 10.38 -2.28
CA LEU A 99 4.14 9.49 -1.84
C LEU A 99 4.71 8.34 -1.02
N LEU A 100 4.11 8.07 0.13
CA LEU A 100 4.32 6.82 0.85
C LEU A 100 3.20 5.83 0.51
N VAL A 101 3.56 4.68 -0.01
CA VAL A 101 2.66 3.54 -0.20
C VAL A 101 2.93 2.51 0.88
N ALA A 102 1.92 2.14 1.64
CA ALA A 102 2.05 1.18 2.73
C ALA A 102 1.11 -0.02 2.57
N PHE A 103 1.66 -1.20 2.78
CA PHE A 103 0.92 -2.47 2.80
C PHE A 103 0.86 -3.01 4.22
N SER A 104 -0.33 -3.30 4.72
CA SER A 104 -0.52 -4.06 5.97
C SER A 104 -1.92 -4.62 6.07
N THR A 105 -2.00 -5.85 6.54
CA THR A 105 -3.23 -6.59 6.79
C THR A 105 -3.22 -7.14 8.21
N THR A 106 -4.35 -7.63 8.66
CA THR A 106 -4.47 -8.25 9.99
C THR A 106 -3.57 -9.52 10.11
N PRO A 107 -2.74 -9.65 11.17
CA PRO A 107 -2.50 -8.67 12.24
C PRO A 107 -1.58 -7.53 11.77
N TYR A 108 -2.02 -6.30 11.95
CA TYR A 108 -1.27 -5.11 11.49
C TYR A 108 0.07 -5.00 12.19
N SER A 109 1.13 -4.78 11.41
CA SER A 109 2.45 -4.61 12.00
C SER A 109 2.57 -3.24 12.68
N SER A 110 3.13 -3.23 13.88
CA SER A 110 3.36 -2.01 14.64
C SER A 110 4.29 -1.05 13.91
N GLU A 111 5.20 -1.61 13.11
CA GLU A 111 6.15 -0.86 12.29
C GLU A 111 5.43 -0.06 11.20
N THR A 112 4.50 -0.71 10.47
CA THR A 112 3.71 -0.02 9.43
C THR A 112 2.82 1.06 10.02
N VAL A 113 2.16 0.77 11.15
CA VAL A 113 1.30 1.75 11.83
C VAL A 113 2.10 2.97 12.29
N LYS A 114 3.29 2.77 12.86
CA LYS A 114 4.18 3.88 13.25
C LYS A 114 4.62 4.69 12.04
N LEU A 115 4.96 4.01 10.94
CA LEU A 115 5.39 4.65 9.70
C LEU A 115 4.32 5.59 9.15
N ILE A 116 3.08 5.12 9.02
CA ILE A 116 1.94 5.91 8.53
C ILE A 116 1.67 7.12 9.46
N LYS A 117 1.65 6.91 10.77
CA LYS A 117 1.46 8.01 11.73
C LYS A 117 2.56 9.08 11.63
N THR A 118 3.80 8.66 11.42
CA THR A 118 4.91 9.59 11.21
C THR A 118 4.71 10.36 9.90
N ALA A 119 4.37 9.69 8.81
CA ALA A 119 4.08 10.31 7.52
C ALA A 119 2.96 11.36 7.64
N GLN A 120 1.85 11.00 8.31
CA GLN A 120 0.75 11.92 8.59
C GLN A 120 1.20 13.15 9.37
N SER A 121 2.01 12.97 10.43
CA SER A 121 2.54 14.09 11.23
C SER A 121 3.43 15.04 10.42
N MET A 122 4.11 14.51 9.42
CA MET A 122 4.97 15.25 8.49
C MET A 122 4.22 15.80 7.27
N LYS A 123 2.91 15.57 7.17
CA LYS A 123 2.06 15.96 6.02
C LYS A 123 2.55 15.36 4.69
N ILE A 124 3.07 14.15 4.74
CA ILE A 124 3.44 13.37 3.57
C ILE A 124 2.19 12.68 3.06
N LYS A 125 1.95 12.76 1.75
CA LYS A 125 0.84 12.01 1.12
C LYS A 125 1.01 10.52 1.32
N THR A 126 -0.08 9.83 1.64
CA THR A 126 -0.08 8.41 1.94
C THR A 126 -1.14 7.66 1.16
N LEU A 127 -0.79 6.48 0.66
CA LEU A 127 -1.69 5.53 0.04
C LEU A 127 -1.53 4.19 0.75
N SER A 128 -2.61 3.64 1.28
CA SER A 128 -2.58 2.38 2.02
C SER A 128 -3.35 1.26 1.32
N PHE A 129 -2.72 0.10 1.25
CA PHE A 129 -3.36 -1.15 0.88
C PHE A 129 -3.60 -1.98 2.13
N THR A 130 -4.86 -2.13 2.48
CA THR A 130 -5.27 -2.79 3.73
C THR A 130 -6.57 -3.58 3.53
N ASP A 131 -6.86 -4.46 4.46
CA ASP A 131 -8.01 -5.39 4.42
C ASP A 131 -9.31 -4.81 4.96
N ASN A 132 -9.25 -3.63 5.62
CA ASN A 132 -10.43 -3.06 6.27
C ASN A 132 -10.36 -1.53 6.30
N ASN A 133 -11.47 -0.87 5.98
CA ASN A 133 -11.61 0.58 6.05
C ASN A 133 -11.50 1.15 7.49
N LEU A 134 -11.67 0.31 8.50
CA LEU A 134 -11.46 0.65 9.92
C LEU A 134 -10.05 0.32 10.41
N SER A 135 -9.17 -0.15 9.53
CA SER A 135 -7.79 -0.46 9.87
C SER A 135 -7.04 0.79 10.35
N PRO A 136 -6.01 0.63 11.20
CA PRO A 136 -5.15 1.75 11.61
C PRO A 136 -4.49 2.47 10.42
N LEU A 137 -4.29 1.76 9.31
CA LEU A 137 -3.73 2.35 8.10
C LEU A 137 -4.76 3.27 7.43
N ALA A 138 -5.97 2.78 7.21
CA ALA A 138 -7.04 3.56 6.58
C ALA A 138 -7.41 4.82 7.38
N GLN A 139 -7.32 4.76 8.71
CA GLN A 139 -7.59 5.92 9.58
C GLN A 139 -6.52 7.02 9.55
N HIS A 140 -5.33 6.72 9.05
CA HIS A 140 -4.17 7.62 9.04
C HIS A 140 -3.62 7.86 7.63
N SER A 141 -4.28 7.39 6.59
CA SER A 141 -3.95 7.64 5.17
C SER A 141 -4.87 8.69 4.56
N ASP A 142 -4.42 9.28 3.45
CA ASP A 142 -5.18 10.26 2.67
C ASP A 142 -6.24 9.60 1.79
#